data_138934a594e2cfffce83c2894f573e1d
#
_entry.id   138934a594e2cfffce83c2894f573e1d
#
_cell.length_a   1.000
_cell.length_b   1.000
_cell.length_c   1.000
_cell.angle_alpha   90.00
_cell.angle_beta   90.00
_cell.angle_gamma   90.00
#
_symmetry.space_group_name_H-M   'P 1'
#
loop_
_entity.id
_entity.type
_entity.pdbx_description
1 polymer ?
#
loop_
_entity_poly.entity_id
_entity_poly.type
_entity_poly.pdbx_seq_one_letter_code
_entity_poly.pdbx_strand_id
1 'polypeptide(L)'
;MRRRLPTEEERRLFEQTFKEGRPIRAAPPKPPPKKRSTAKGASGVNGATQDRLKRGLLEPQARIDLHGMTQSAAHRTLFTWLAAAHARGYRLVLVVTGKGNPKNDDNAPWMMSAHGVLKQMVPRWLNEPELAALIANVQPAHVKHGGGGALYVYLRKPR
;
A
#
# COMPACT_ATOMS: atom_id res chain seq x y z
N MET A 1 -11.63 -44.59 0.39
CA MET A 1 -12.47 -43.45 0.78
C MET A 1 -13.08 -42.82 -0.48
N ARG A 2 -14.38 -43.02 -0.68
CA ARG A 2 -15.08 -42.48 -1.87
C ARG A 2 -15.36 -40.99 -1.65
N ARG A 3 -14.79 -40.12 -2.48
CA ARG A 3 -15.09 -38.68 -2.50
C ARG A 3 -16.54 -38.53 -2.97
N ARG A 4 -17.38 -37.95 -2.11
CA ARG A 4 -18.77 -37.64 -2.39
C ARG A 4 -18.80 -36.48 -3.42
N LEU A 5 -19.43 -36.71 -4.55
CA LEU A 5 -19.65 -35.65 -5.55
C LEU A 5 -20.69 -34.69 -5.01
N PRO A 6 -20.50 -33.38 -5.25
CA PRO A 6 -21.45 -32.37 -4.81
C PRO A 6 -22.80 -32.57 -5.52
N THR A 7 -23.88 -32.42 -4.78
CA THR A 7 -25.24 -32.52 -5.29
C THR A 7 -25.57 -31.35 -6.22
N GLU A 8 -26.58 -31.54 -7.09
CA GLU A 8 -27.07 -30.52 -8.01
C GLU A 8 -27.49 -29.23 -7.29
N GLU A 9 -28.01 -29.34 -6.08
CA GLU A 9 -28.39 -28.20 -5.25
C GLU A 9 -27.17 -27.39 -4.75
N GLU A 10 -26.10 -28.06 -4.38
CA GLU A 10 -24.83 -27.42 -3.98
C GLU A 10 -24.17 -26.70 -5.17
N ARG A 11 -24.29 -27.26 -6.38
CA ARG A 11 -23.84 -26.59 -7.61
C ARG A 11 -24.65 -25.34 -7.91
N ARG A 12 -25.97 -25.38 -7.76
CA ARG A 12 -26.84 -24.21 -7.98
C ARG A 12 -26.58 -23.09 -6.98
N LEU A 13 -26.35 -23.43 -5.70
CA LEU A 13 -25.97 -22.47 -4.67
C LEU A 13 -24.62 -21.80 -4.99
N PHE A 14 -23.65 -22.57 -5.47
CA PHE A 14 -22.34 -22.06 -5.85
C PHE A 14 -22.42 -21.14 -7.08
N GLU A 15 -23.22 -21.49 -8.09
CA GLU A 15 -23.43 -20.65 -9.27
C GLU A 15 -24.20 -19.36 -8.95
N GLN A 16 -25.15 -19.40 -8.02
CA GLN A 16 -25.85 -18.19 -7.58
C GLN A 16 -24.92 -17.23 -6.85
N THR A 17 -24.06 -17.76 -5.97
CA THR A 17 -23.07 -16.95 -5.23
C THR A 17 -22.04 -16.32 -6.18
N PHE A 18 -21.72 -16.99 -7.30
CA PHE A 18 -20.80 -16.44 -8.30
C PHE A 18 -21.44 -15.42 -9.25
N LYS A 19 -22.74 -15.50 -9.49
CA LYS A 19 -23.45 -14.52 -10.33
C LYS A 19 -23.72 -13.18 -9.61
N GLU A 20 -23.72 -13.17 -8.29
CA GLU A 20 -23.83 -11.95 -7.48
C GLU A 20 -22.48 -11.31 -7.13
N GLY A 21 -21.39 -11.82 -7.68
CA GLY A 21 -20.10 -11.16 -7.66
C GLY A 21 -20.19 -9.82 -8.39
N ARG A 22 -20.74 -8.80 -7.71
CA ARG A 22 -20.59 -7.41 -8.16
C ARG A 22 -19.11 -7.18 -8.39
N PRO A 23 -18.68 -6.74 -9.60
CA PRO A 23 -17.35 -6.26 -9.77
C PRO A 23 -17.13 -5.19 -8.70
N ILE A 24 -16.15 -5.37 -7.85
CA ILE A 24 -15.72 -4.34 -6.91
C ILE A 24 -15.24 -3.19 -7.79
N ARG A 25 -16.19 -2.35 -8.16
CA ARG A 25 -15.93 -1.05 -8.76
C ARG A 25 -15.18 -0.31 -7.66
N ALA A 26 -13.87 -0.24 -7.78
CA ALA A 26 -13.08 0.65 -6.96
C ALA A 26 -13.72 2.03 -7.10
N ALA A 27 -14.46 2.44 -6.09
CA ALA A 27 -15.06 3.76 -6.07
C ALA A 27 -13.93 4.76 -6.26
N PRO A 28 -14.04 5.72 -7.17
CA PRO A 28 -13.04 6.77 -7.29
C PRO A 28 -12.92 7.44 -5.93
N PRO A 29 -11.69 7.68 -5.44
CA PRO A 29 -11.49 8.30 -4.16
C PRO A 29 -12.22 9.64 -4.15
N LYS A 30 -13.09 9.82 -3.16
CA LYS A 30 -13.79 11.10 -2.95
C LYS A 30 -12.75 12.22 -2.88
N PRO A 31 -12.95 13.34 -3.58
CA PRO A 31 -12.03 14.47 -3.48
C PRO A 31 -11.92 14.90 -2.02
N PRO A 32 -10.71 15.20 -1.54
CA PRO A 32 -10.50 15.58 -0.16
C PRO A 32 -11.25 16.88 0.15
N PRO A 33 -11.87 17.01 1.35
CA PRO A 33 -12.46 18.26 1.76
C PRO A 33 -11.39 19.35 1.77
N LYS A 34 -11.64 20.45 1.08
CA LYS A 34 -10.77 21.63 1.07
C LYS A 34 -10.69 22.22 2.49
N LYS A 35 -9.74 21.79 3.29
CA LYS A 35 -9.36 22.52 4.50
C LYS A 35 -8.13 23.37 4.18
N ARG A 36 -8.36 24.68 4.16
CA ARG A 36 -7.31 25.69 4.22
C ARG A 36 -6.43 25.40 5.44
N SER A 37 -5.18 25.07 5.23
CA SER A 37 -4.16 25.21 6.25
C SER A 37 -3.07 26.11 5.70
N THR A 38 -3.09 27.34 6.17
CA THR A 38 -1.96 28.24 6.14
C THR A 38 -0.85 27.63 6.98
N ALA A 39 0.20 27.17 6.33
CA ALA A 39 1.49 27.00 6.97
C ALA A 39 2.58 27.22 5.92
N LYS A 40 3.20 28.35 6.06
CA LYS A 40 4.44 28.80 5.44
C LYS A 40 5.58 27.88 5.92
N GLY A 41 6.38 27.34 5.02
CA GLY A 41 7.73 26.98 5.39
C GLY A 41 8.16 25.54 5.13
N ALA A 42 9.25 25.45 4.43
CA ALA A 42 10.26 24.38 4.41
C ALA A 42 9.81 22.98 3.94
N SER A 43 10.53 22.52 2.97
CA SER A 43 10.59 21.13 2.54
C SER A 43 10.89 20.20 3.72
N GLY A 44 9.85 19.63 4.31
CA GLY A 44 9.97 18.70 5.41
C GLY A 44 8.64 18.56 6.14
N VAL A 45 8.37 17.35 6.63
CA VAL A 45 7.27 17.10 7.56
C VAL A 45 7.69 17.70 8.91
N ASN A 46 6.94 18.65 9.44
CA ASN A 46 7.23 19.22 10.75
C ASN A 46 7.07 18.17 11.86
N GLY A 47 7.73 18.36 13.01
CA GLY A 47 7.72 17.43 14.13
C GLY A 47 6.30 17.05 14.59
N ALA A 48 5.39 18.02 14.65
CA ALA A 48 4.00 17.77 15.03
C ALA A 48 3.26 16.81 14.06
N THR A 49 3.54 16.93 12.76
CA THR A 49 2.99 16.01 11.76
C THR A 49 3.59 14.61 11.89
N GLN A 50 4.90 14.53 12.16
CA GLN A 50 5.56 13.24 12.42
C GLN A 50 5.00 12.53 13.64
N ASP A 51 4.75 13.25 14.72
CA ASP A 51 4.16 12.69 15.94
C ASP A 51 2.72 12.20 15.70
N ARG A 52 1.95 12.94 14.93
CA ARG A 52 0.60 12.52 14.54
C ARG A 52 0.60 11.27 13.65
N LEU A 53 1.58 11.15 12.76
CA LEU A 53 1.77 9.95 11.93
C LEU A 53 2.16 8.74 12.80
N LYS A 54 3.10 8.90 13.72
CA LYS A 54 3.52 7.85 14.65
C LYS A 54 2.36 7.34 15.52
N ARG A 55 1.47 8.22 15.91
CA ARG A 55 0.26 7.88 16.70
C ARG A 55 -0.91 7.37 15.84
N GLY A 56 -0.77 7.29 14.51
CA GLY A 56 -1.84 6.87 13.62
C GLY A 56 -3.04 7.83 13.57
N LEU A 57 -2.82 9.10 13.92
CA LEU A 57 -3.86 10.15 13.93
C LEU A 57 -4.10 10.78 12.57
N LEU A 58 -3.21 10.51 11.60
CA LEU A 58 -3.37 10.98 10.23
C LEU A 58 -3.77 9.80 9.34
N GLU A 59 -4.85 9.98 8.61
CA GLU A 59 -5.30 9.00 7.65
C GLU A 59 -4.65 9.24 6.28
N PRO A 60 -4.12 8.19 5.63
CA PRO A 60 -3.60 8.30 4.29
C PRO A 60 -4.72 8.65 3.30
N GLN A 61 -4.42 9.55 2.38
CA GLN A 61 -5.37 9.99 1.34
C GLN A 61 -5.56 8.94 0.25
N ALA A 62 -4.55 8.10 0.06
CA ALA A 62 -4.60 6.97 -0.86
C ALA A 62 -3.72 5.82 -0.34
N ARG A 63 -4.02 4.62 -0.82
CA ARG A 63 -3.32 3.39 -0.44
C ARG A 63 -3.01 2.57 -1.68
N ILE A 64 -1.81 2.00 -1.72
CA ILE A 64 -1.43 0.97 -2.68
C ILE A 64 -1.02 -0.30 -1.93
N ASP A 65 -1.36 -1.44 -2.48
CA ASP A 65 -0.99 -2.73 -1.95
C ASP A 65 -0.14 -3.49 -2.99
N LEU A 66 1.08 -3.80 -2.60
CA LEU A 66 2.06 -4.48 -3.44
C LEU A 66 2.28 -5.94 -3.03
N HIS A 67 1.58 -6.42 -1.99
CA HIS A 67 1.78 -7.79 -1.50
C HIS A 67 1.51 -8.82 -2.61
N GLY A 68 2.32 -9.85 -2.67
CA GLY A 68 2.19 -10.90 -3.67
C GLY A 68 2.66 -10.54 -5.08
N MET A 69 3.08 -9.30 -5.32
CA MET A 69 3.65 -8.90 -6.60
C MET A 69 5.11 -9.33 -6.73
N THR A 70 5.55 -9.61 -7.96
CA THR A 70 6.97 -9.75 -8.27
C THR A 70 7.70 -8.42 -8.10
N GLN A 71 9.01 -8.45 -7.89
CA GLN A 71 9.81 -7.21 -7.72
C GLN A 71 9.63 -6.25 -8.89
N SER A 72 9.73 -6.74 -10.11
CA SER A 72 9.62 -5.91 -11.32
C SER A 72 8.24 -5.32 -11.53
N ALA A 73 7.18 -6.07 -11.21
CA ALA A 73 5.81 -5.58 -11.25
C ALA A 73 5.55 -4.54 -10.17
N ALA A 74 5.97 -4.83 -8.93
CA ALA A 74 5.82 -3.93 -7.80
C ALA A 74 6.57 -2.60 -8.00
N HIS A 75 7.80 -2.66 -8.52
CA HIS A 75 8.60 -1.47 -8.82
C HIS A 75 7.89 -0.55 -9.82
N ARG A 76 7.49 -1.07 -10.98
CA ARG A 76 6.77 -0.27 -12.00
C ARG A 76 5.45 0.28 -11.48
N THR A 77 4.69 -0.54 -10.78
CA THR A 77 3.40 -0.13 -10.21
C THR A 77 3.58 0.98 -9.18
N LEU A 78 4.57 0.85 -8.29
CA LEU A 78 4.89 1.84 -7.27
C LEU A 78 5.27 3.20 -7.91
N PHE A 79 6.15 3.18 -8.91
CA PHE A 79 6.59 4.39 -9.62
C PHE A 79 5.42 5.13 -10.26
N THR A 80 4.67 4.43 -11.10
CA THR A 80 3.53 5.01 -11.82
C THR A 80 2.48 5.55 -10.85
N TRP A 81 2.21 4.78 -9.80
CA TRP A 81 1.19 5.15 -8.83
C TRP A 81 1.59 6.35 -7.96
N LEU A 82 2.84 6.42 -7.49
CA LEU A 82 3.34 7.56 -6.72
C LEU A 82 3.39 8.84 -7.55
N ALA A 83 3.81 8.76 -8.80
CA ALA A 83 3.79 9.90 -9.72
C ALA A 83 2.35 10.41 -9.93
N ALA A 84 1.39 9.52 -10.12
CA ALA A 84 -0.02 9.88 -10.24
C ALA A 84 -0.60 10.46 -8.95
N ALA A 85 -0.24 9.91 -7.79
CA ALA A 85 -0.66 10.41 -6.48
C ALA A 85 -0.11 11.82 -6.22
N HIS A 86 1.15 12.07 -6.57
CA HIS A 86 1.78 13.39 -6.49
C HIS A 86 1.09 14.39 -7.42
N ALA A 87 0.83 14.02 -8.68
CA ALA A 87 0.14 14.89 -9.64
C ALA A 87 -1.28 15.26 -9.18
N ARG A 88 -1.96 14.36 -8.45
CA ARG A 88 -3.27 14.63 -7.83
C ARG A 88 -3.20 15.51 -6.58
N GLY A 89 -2.01 15.86 -6.13
CA GLY A 89 -1.79 16.70 -4.95
C GLY A 89 -1.95 15.97 -3.61
N TYR A 90 -1.90 14.64 -3.61
CA TYR A 90 -1.91 13.88 -2.36
C TYR A 90 -0.65 14.17 -1.54
N ARG A 91 -0.82 14.22 -0.22
CA ARG A 91 0.26 14.55 0.71
C ARG A 91 0.71 13.35 1.53
N LEU A 92 -0.20 12.51 1.93
CA LEU A 92 0.08 11.31 2.70
C LEU A 92 -0.53 10.11 2.01
N VAL A 93 0.31 9.16 1.67
CA VAL A 93 -0.11 7.90 1.06
C VAL A 93 0.46 6.71 1.82
N LEU A 94 -0.22 5.57 1.72
CA LEU A 94 0.16 4.33 2.37
C LEU A 94 0.60 3.31 1.32
N VAL A 95 1.80 2.77 1.50
CA VAL A 95 2.33 1.68 0.67
C VAL A 95 2.37 0.42 1.51
N VAL A 96 1.60 -0.59 1.13
CA VAL A 96 1.56 -1.89 1.80
C VAL A 96 2.44 -2.88 1.05
N THR A 97 3.41 -3.46 1.75
CA THR A 97 4.36 -4.45 1.19
C THR A 97 4.07 -5.88 1.66
N GLY A 98 3.19 -6.00 2.66
CA GLY A 98 2.96 -7.25 3.37
C GLY A 98 3.86 -7.39 4.61
N LYS A 99 3.40 -8.17 5.57
CA LYS A 99 4.13 -8.36 6.84
C LYS A 99 5.39 -9.23 6.69
N GLY A 100 5.52 -9.99 5.60
CA GLY A 100 6.48 -11.09 5.52
C GLY A 100 6.18 -12.12 6.63
N ASN A 101 6.10 -13.38 6.32
CA ASN A 101 5.92 -14.40 7.35
C ASN A 101 7.31 -14.95 7.74
N PRO A 102 7.84 -14.65 8.93
CA PRO A 102 9.15 -15.16 9.34
C PRO A 102 9.16 -16.68 9.58
N LYS A 103 7.98 -17.32 9.60
CA LYS A 103 7.88 -18.76 9.91
C LYS A 103 8.01 -19.69 8.69
N ASN A 104 8.10 -19.17 7.47
CA ASN A 104 8.20 -19.98 6.26
C ASN A 104 9.60 -20.00 5.62
N ASP A 105 10.61 -19.43 6.30
CA ASP A 105 11.96 -19.34 5.75
C ASP A 105 12.81 -20.62 5.92
N ASP A 106 12.34 -21.60 6.74
CA ASP A 106 13.20 -22.71 7.14
C ASP A 106 13.21 -23.91 6.17
N ASN A 107 12.37 -23.94 5.12
CA ASN A 107 12.23 -25.12 4.28
C ASN A 107 12.50 -24.96 2.77
N ALA A 108 12.94 -23.81 2.31
CA ALA A 108 13.31 -23.67 0.90
C ALA A 108 14.37 -22.58 0.67
N PRO A 109 15.66 -22.88 0.88
CA PRO A 109 16.76 -21.92 0.67
C PRO A 109 16.91 -21.48 -0.79
N TRP A 110 16.30 -22.13 -1.74
CA TRP A 110 16.38 -21.88 -3.18
C TRP A 110 15.11 -21.25 -3.79
N MET A 111 14.01 -21.25 -3.08
CA MET A 111 12.89 -20.34 -3.35
C MET A 111 13.07 -19.13 -2.43
N MET A 112 13.81 -18.12 -2.88
CA MET A 112 13.79 -16.80 -2.25
C MET A 112 12.31 -16.39 -2.17
N SER A 113 11.75 -16.58 -0.98
CA SER A 113 10.32 -16.34 -0.81
C SER A 113 10.06 -14.87 -1.10
N ALA A 114 9.26 -14.61 -2.10
CA ALA A 114 8.85 -13.27 -2.53
C ALA A 114 8.26 -12.43 -1.37
N HIS A 115 8.00 -13.08 -0.24
CA HIS A 115 7.25 -12.55 0.90
C HIS A 115 8.01 -11.57 1.81
N GLY A 116 9.31 -11.47 1.75
CA GLY A 116 10.08 -10.48 2.55
C GLY A 116 10.81 -9.46 1.69
N VAL A 117 10.93 -9.76 0.42
CA VAL A 117 11.74 -8.99 -0.51
C VAL A 117 11.18 -7.59 -0.73
N LEU A 118 9.88 -7.43 -0.90
CA LEU A 118 9.25 -6.12 -1.11
C LEU A 118 9.43 -5.22 0.11
N LYS A 119 9.38 -5.77 1.32
CA LYS A 119 9.62 -5.02 2.56
C LYS A 119 11.02 -4.41 2.61
N GLN A 120 12.01 -5.07 2.03
CA GLN A 120 13.39 -4.59 1.97
C GLN A 120 13.63 -3.69 0.74
N MET A 121 13.02 -4.03 -0.39
CA MET A 121 13.25 -3.32 -1.65
C MET A 121 12.49 -2.01 -1.76
N VAL A 122 11.25 -1.96 -1.29
CA VAL A 122 10.42 -0.74 -1.39
C VAL A 122 11.07 0.48 -0.74
N PRO A 123 11.66 0.42 0.48
CA PRO A 123 12.38 1.56 1.03
C PRO A 123 13.56 2.02 0.16
N ARG A 124 14.24 1.08 -0.52
CA ARG A 124 15.35 1.41 -1.45
C ARG A 124 14.83 2.13 -2.68
N TRP A 125 13.75 1.62 -3.29
CA TRP A 125 13.12 2.26 -4.45
C TRP A 125 12.59 3.66 -4.13
N LEU A 126 12.04 3.88 -2.94
CA LEU A 126 11.59 5.20 -2.51
C LEU A 126 12.73 6.23 -2.36
N ASN A 127 13.98 5.76 -2.24
CA ASN A 127 15.18 6.60 -2.22
C ASN A 127 15.82 6.79 -3.61
N GLU A 128 15.28 6.16 -4.66
CA GLU A 128 15.74 6.41 -6.02
C GLU A 128 15.50 7.88 -6.42
N PRO A 129 16.41 8.49 -7.18
CA PRO A 129 16.38 9.94 -7.46
C PRO A 129 15.03 10.44 -7.98
N GLU A 130 14.38 9.65 -8.82
CA GLU A 130 13.10 9.99 -9.42
C GLU A 130 11.98 10.08 -8.38
N LEU A 131 11.88 9.11 -7.47
CA LEU A 131 10.88 9.11 -6.40
C LEU A 131 11.28 10.02 -5.24
N ALA A 132 12.55 10.08 -4.89
CA ALA A 132 13.05 10.94 -3.83
C ALA A 132 12.74 12.43 -4.10
N ALA A 133 12.71 12.85 -5.37
CA ALA A 133 12.30 14.20 -5.75
C ALA A 133 10.83 14.50 -5.38
N LEU A 134 9.96 13.50 -5.42
CA LEU A 134 8.54 13.61 -5.10
C LEU A 134 8.24 13.43 -3.61
N ILE A 135 9.14 12.81 -2.87
CA ILE A 135 8.97 12.37 -1.49
C ILE A 135 9.61 13.37 -0.52
N ALA A 136 8.87 13.76 0.51
CA ALA A 136 9.37 14.58 1.60
C ALA A 136 9.83 13.75 2.79
N ASN A 137 9.14 12.63 3.09
CA ASN A 137 9.47 11.74 4.19
C ASN A 137 8.88 10.34 3.98
N VAL A 138 9.56 9.33 4.51
CA VAL A 138 9.09 7.93 4.56
C VAL A 138 9.25 7.43 5.99
N GLN A 139 8.24 6.78 6.53
CA GLN A 139 8.30 6.17 7.85
C GLN A 139 7.40 4.93 7.95
N PRO A 140 7.68 4.01 8.88
CA PRO A 140 6.81 2.86 9.13
C PRO A 140 5.39 3.31 9.47
N ALA A 141 4.40 2.59 8.97
CA ALA A 141 3.02 2.86 9.30
C ALA A 141 2.69 2.45 10.74
N HIS A 142 1.70 3.12 11.33
CA HIS A 142 1.16 2.71 12.62
C HIS A 142 0.51 1.32 12.51
N VAL A 143 0.47 0.57 13.61
CA VAL A 143 -0.11 -0.80 13.66
C VAL A 143 -1.53 -0.83 13.10
N LYS A 144 -2.33 0.20 13.36
CA LYS A 144 -3.68 0.40 12.80
C LYS A 144 -3.72 0.38 11.26
N HIS A 145 -2.65 0.81 10.58
CA HIS A 145 -2.55 0.89 9.13
C HIS A 145 -1.62 -0.15 8.51
N GLY A 146 -1.30 -1.23 9.25
CA GLY A 146 -0.50 -2.34 8.75
C GLY A 146 0.86 -2.53 9.42
N GLY A 147 1.28 -1.61 10.28
CA GLY A 147 2.50 -1.71 11.08
C GLY A 147 3.74 -1.95 10.23
N GLY A 148 4.56 -2.93 10.63
CA GLY A 148 5.82 -3.26 9.97
C GLY A 148 5.71 -3.79 8.53
N GLY A 149 4.49 -4.00 8.01
CA GLY A 149 4.23 -4.39 6.61
C GLY A 149 3.73 -3.25 5.74
N ALA A 150 3.77 -2.01 6.23
CA ALA A 150 3.33 -0.84 5.49
C ALA A 150 4.18 0.39 5.81
N LEU A 151 4.23 1.32 4.87
CA LEU A 151 5.00 2.55 4.97
C LEU A 151 4.11 3.75 4.70
N TYR A 152 4.23 4.79 5.51
CA TYR A 152 3.73 6.11 5.18
C TYR A 152 4.73 6.82 4.27
N VAL A 153 4.25 7.29 3.15
CA VAL A 153 5.02 8.14 2.22
C VAL A 153 4.39 9.52 2.20
N TYR A 154 5.13 10.50 2.66
CA TYR A 154 4.72 11.89 2.65
C TYR A 154 5.26 12.57 1.40
N LEU A 155 4.37 13.00 0.52
CA LEU A 155 4.72 13.60 -0.77
C LEU A 155 4.93 15.12 -0.63
N ARG A 156 5.82 15.65 -1.44
CA ARG A 156 6.04 17.10 -1.60
C ARG A 156 4.81 17.72 -2.29
N LYS A 157 4.65 19.02 -2.17
CA LYS A 157 3.66 19.73 -2.99
C LYS A 157 4.08 19.66 -4.46
N PRO A 158 3.16 19.34 -5.38
CA PRO A 158 3.44 19.59 -6.79
C PRO A 158 3.67 21.09 -6.99
N ARG A 159 4.70 21.40 -7.74
CA ARG A 159 4.99 22.81 -8.12
C ARG A 159 4.08 23.24 -9.26
#